data_ff69fe102379b53ff031ebe207f4e72d
#
_entry.id   ff69fe102379b53ff031ebe207f4e72d
#
_cell.length_a   1.000
_cell.length_b   1.000
_cell.length_c   1.000
_cell.angle_alpha   90.00
_cell.angle_beta   90.00
_cell.angle_gamma   90.00
#
_symmetry.space_group_name_H-M   'P 1'
#
loop_
_entity.id
_entity.type
_entity.pdbx_description
1 polymer ?
#
loop_
_entity_poly.entity_id
_entity_poly.type
_entity_poly.pdbx_seq_one_letter_code
_entity_poly.pdbx_strand_id
1 'polypeptide(L)'
;VVIVDEAHERNINTDITLGLLRKIIAKRPELRLIISSATLDAKEFHNFFNINDSDDPSRNTSFILSVEGRTCPVDVFHLKRPIPDYVKASVITAINIHRTEPPGGDILIFLTGQDEVVNCCDMLKEESKKLKGYDRLWIVPIYGALPFKEQ
;
A
#
# COMPACT_ATOMS: atom_id res chain seq x y z
N VAL A 1 -8.47 17.99 17.19
CA VAL A 1 -7.46 17.31 16.36
C VAL A 1 -8.09 16.91 15.06
N VAL A 2 -7.40 17.11 13.95
CA VAL A 2 -7.76 16.59 12.63
C VAL A 2 -6.62 15.67 12.17
N ILE A 3 -6.97 14.50 11.63
CA ILE A 3 -6.02 13.55 11.09
C ILE A 3 -6.35 13.38 9.60
N VAL A 4 -5.36 13.58 8.75
CA VAL A 4 -5.43 13.30 7.30
C VAL A 4 -4.49 12.13 7.03
N ASP A 5 -5.08 10.98 6.75
CA ASP A 5 -4.35 9.75 6.51
C ASP A 5 -4.11 9.51 5.01
N GLU A 6 -3.11 8.70 4.67
CA GLU A 6 -2.74 8.35 3.29
C GLU A 6 -2.54 9.57 2.37
N ALA A 7 -1.96 10.66 2.91
CA ALA A 7 -1.80 11.91 2.17
C ALA A 7 -0.94 11.78 0.90
N HIS A 8 -0.13 10.73 0.80
CA HIS A 8 0.70 10.43 -0.39
C HIS A 8 -0.11 10.01 -1.62
N GLU A 9 -1.37 9.61 -1.47
CA GLU A 9 -2.23 9.29 -2.61
C GLU A 9 -2.56 10.52 -3.47
N ARG A 10 -2.40 11.74 -2.92
CA ARG A 10 -2.57 13.00 -3.63
C ARG A 10 -3.87 13.11 -4.41
N ASN A 11 -4.95 12.53 -3.88
CA ASN A 11 -6.24 12.66 -4.51
C ASN A 11 -6.80 14.09 -4.36
N ILE A 12 -7.67 14.50 -5.28
CA ILE A 12 -8.21 15.88 -5.34
C ILE A 12 -8.86 16.29 -4.02
N ASN A 13 -9.63 15.39 -3.39
CA ASN A 13 -10.33 15.68 -2.14
C ASN A 13 -9.34 15.92 -1.00
N THR A 14 -8.28 15.11 -0.92
CA THR A 14 -7.20 15.26 0.06
C THR A 14 -6.48 16.59 -0.14
N ASP A 15 -6.07 16.92 -1.36
CA ASP A 15 -5.35 18.16 -1.66
C ASP A 15 -6.18 19.41 -1.38
N ILE A 16 -7.48 19.41 -1.72
CA ILE A 16 -8.40 20.51 -1.37
C ILE A 16 -8.54 20.62 0.15
N THR A 17 -8.70 19.50 0.85
CA THR A 17 -8.82 19.47 2.31
C THR A 17 -7.57 20.06 2.98
N LEU A 18 -6.38 19.66 2.54
CA LEU A 18 -5.12 20.18 3.05
C LEU A 18 -4.98 21.68 2.80
N GLY A 19 -5.38 22.17 1.61
CA GLY A 19 -5.38 23.59 1.28
C GLY A 19 -6.33 24.42 2.18
N LEU A 20 -7.50 23.88 2.51
CA LEU A 20 -8.46 24.48 3.45
C LEU A 20 -7.92 24.47 4.88
N LEU A 21 -7.36 23.36 5.33
CA LEU A 21 -6.80 23.20 6.66
C LEU A 21 -5.66 24.18 6.91
N ARG A 22 -4.79 24.44 5.93
CA ARG A 22 -3.74 25.46 6.05
C ARG A 22 -4.34 26.85 6.37
N LYS A 23 -5.43 27.25 5.71
CA LYS A 23 -6.10 28.52 5.97
C LYS A 23 -6.79 28.54 7.35
N ILE A 24 -7.30 27.41 7.79
CA ILE A 24 -7.98 27.28 9.07
C ILE A 24 -6.97 27.35 10.22
N ILE A 25 -5.85 26.64 10.14
CA ILE A 25 -4.80 26.61 11.18
C ILE A 25 -4.24 28.01 11.41
N ALA A 26 -4.07 28.81 10.37
CA ALA A 26 -3.62 30.20 10.51
C ALA A 26 -4.59 31.06 11.36
N LYS A 27 -5.88 30.70 11.42
CA LYS A 27 -6.92 31.40 12.19
C LYS A 27 -7.25 30.71 13.52
N ARG A 28 -6.86 29.44 13.66
CA ARG A 28 -7.17 28.59 14.82
C ARG A 28 -5.92 27.90 15.35
N PRO A 29 -5.06 28.61 16.09
CA PRO A 29 -3.79 28.09 16.57
C PRO A 29 -3.94 26.90 17.54
N GLU A 30 -5.11 26.75 18.15
CA GLU A 30 -5.44 25.60 19.02
C GLU A 30 -5.68 24.30 18.23
N LEU A 31 -5.95 24.36 16.94
CA LEU A 31 -6.18 23.19 16.11
C LEU A 31 -4.89 22.40 15.90
N ARG A 32 -4.93 21.12 16.20
CA ARG A 32 -3.84 20.18 15.92
C ARG A 32 -4.15 19.40 14.66
N LEU A 33 -3.23 19.44 13.70
CA LEU A 33 -3.30 18.67 12.46
C LEU A 33 -2.22 17.59 12.46
N ILE A 34 -2.60 16.36 12.16
CA ILE A 34 -1.71 15.24 11.92
C ILE A 34 -1.89 14.81 10.47
N ILE A 35 -0.81 14.72 9.73
CA ILE A 35 -0.80 14.22 8.36
C ILE A 35 0.06 12.97 8.36
N SER A 36 -0.52 11.82 8.01
CA SER A 36 0.23 10.57 7.86
C SER A 36 0.43 10.23 6.39
N SER A 37 1.61 9.75 6.09
CA SER A 37 2.04 9.42 4.74
C SER A 37 3.03 8.25 4.79
N ALA A 38 2.91 7.32 3.85
CA ALA A 38 3.85 6.20 3.72
C ALA A 38 5.09 6.55 2.89
N THR A 39 5.17 7.74 2.28
CA THR A 39 6.25 8.15 1.40
C THR A 39 7.11 9.27 1.98
N LEU A 40 8.23 9.58 1.29
CA LEU A 40 9.19 10.61 1.68
C LEU A 40 8.70 12.06 1.49
N ASP A 41 7.46 12.28 1.08
CA ASP A 41 6.88 13.62 0.82
C ASP A 41 6.63 14.45 2.09
N ALA A 42 7.00 13.90 3.25
CA ALA A 42 6.84 14.56 4.55
C ALA A 42 7.48 15.98 4.58
N LYS A 43 8.58 16.19 3.83
CA LYS A 43 9.23 17.50 3.74
C LYS A 43 8.35 18.53 3.02
N GLU A 44 7.63 18.14 1.98
CA GLU A 44 6.71 19.02 1.25
C GLU A 44 5.55 19.44 2.15
N PHE A 45 4.94 18.51 2.87
CA PHE A 45 3.90 18.82 3.84
C PHE A 45 4.41 19.68 4.98
N HIS A 46 5.62 19.41 5.51
CA HIS A 46 6.25 20.25 6.54
C HIS A 46 6.38 21.68 6.04
N ASN A 47 6.98 21.89 4.87
CA ASN A 47 7.19 23.22 4.29
C ASN A 47 5.85 23.92 4.01
N PHE A 48 4.85 23.20 3.54
CA PHE A 48 3.54 23.74 3.26
C PHE A 48 2.81 24.21 4.52
N PHE A 49 2.95 23.52 5.64
CA PHE A 49 2.26 23.83 6.89
C PHE A 49 3.09 24.63 7.87
N ASN A 50 4.39 24.78 7.63
CA ASN A 50 5.24 25.64 8.45
C ASN A 50 4.93 27.12 8.14
N ILE A 51 4.45 27.84 9.14
CA ILE A 51 4.07 29.28 9.04
C ILE A 51 5.23 30.16 9.51
N ASN A 52 6.36 29.58 9.89
CA ASN A 52 7.53 30.32 10.34
C ASN A 52 8.24 30.97 9.13
N ASP A 53 8.22 32.28 9.07
CA ASP A 53 8.91 33.09 8.05
C ASP A 53 10.34 33.50 8.46
N SER A 54 10.82 33.02 9.61
CA SER A 54 12.17 33.31 10.12
C SER A 54 13.11 32.11 9.99
N ASP A 55 14.42 32.36 9.98
CA ASP A 55 15.45 31.32 9.98
C ASP A 55 15.61 30.62 11.35
N ASP A 56 14.82 31.00 12.35
CA ASP A 56 14.85 30.41 13.68
C ASP A 56 14.00 29.10 13.75
N PRO A 57 14.62 27.92 13.83
CA PRO A 57 13.90 26.66 13.88
C PRO A 57 13.00 26.50 15.12
N SER A 58 13.29 27.26 16.20
CA SER A 58 12.46 27.19 17.42
C SER A 58 11.03 27.74 17.22
N ARG A 59 10.84 28.51 16.14
CA ARG A 59 9.56 29.08 15.74
C ARG A 59 8.79 28.23 14.74
N ASN A 60 9.32 27.07 14.36
CA ASN A 60 8.61 26.16 13.45
C ASN A 60 7.28 25.72 14.04
N THR A 61 6.24 25.81 13.24
CA THR A 61 4.87 25.44 13.59
C THR A 61 4.50 24.05 13.15
N SER A 62 5.37 23.40 12.40
CA SER A 62 5.24 21.99 11.97
C SER A 62 6.55 21.25 12.21
N PHE A 63 6.45 19.94 12.40
CA PHE A 63 7.60 19.05 12.52
C PHE A 63 7.30 17.69 11.94
N ILE A 64 8.33 16.97 11.54
CA ILE A 64 8.24 15.62 11.00
C ILE A 64 8.55 14.63 12.11
N LEU A 65 7.65 13.69 12.33
CA LEU A 65 7.88 12.54 13.19
C LEU A 65 7.99 11.29 12.28
N SER A 66 9.16 10.68 12.29
CA SER A 66 9.36 9.39 11.62
C SER A 66 9.14 8.26 12.62
N VAL A 67 8.22 7.37 12.26
CA VAL A 67 7.98 6.14 13.04
C VAL A 67 8.54 4.98 12.22
N GLU A 68 9.73 4.53 12.62
CA GLU A 68 10.35 3.36 12.02
C GLU A 68 9.90 2.11 12.78
N GLY A 69 9.42 1.12 12.04
CA GLY A 69 9.08 -0.15 12.64
C GLY A 69 8.50 -1.13 11.61
N ARG A 70 9.25 -2.17 11.32
CA ARG A 70 8.69 -3.38 10.73
C ARG A 70 8.26 -4.30 11.86
N THR A 71 7.00 -4.63 11.92
CA THR A 71 6.45 -5.56 12.92
C THR A 71 6.89 -7.00 12.68
N CYS A 72 7.28 -7.33 11.45
CA CYS A 72 7.71 -8.65 11.04
C CYS A 72 8.96 -8.57 10.16
N PRO A 73 9.87 -9.59 10.20
CA PRO A 73 10.96 -9.70 9.23
C PRO A 73 10.39 -9.85 7.81
N VAL A 74 11.09 -9.26 6.84
CA VAL A 74 10.72 -9.33 5.42
C VAL A 74 11.94 -9.74 4.62
N ASP A 75 11.87 -10.91 3.99
CA ASP A 75 12.88 -11.37 3.05
C ASP A 75 12.48 -10.99 1.62
N VAL A 76 13.42 -10.46 0.85
CA VAL A 76 13.17 -10.03 -0.53
C VAL A 76 13.96 -10.93 -1.48
N PHE A 77 13.24 -11.57 -2.40
CA PHE A 77 13.82 -12.45 -3.42
C PHE A 77 13.63 -11.85 -4.81
N HIS A 78 14.65 -11.95 -5.65
CA HIS A 78 14.62 -11.48 -7.02
C HIS A 78 14.92 -12.62 -7.98
N LEU A 79 14.31 -12.56 -9.16
CA LEU A 79 14.64 -13.48 -10.24
C LEU A 79 16.05 -13.22 -10.75
N LYS A 80 16.84 -14.27 -10.96
CA LYS A 80 18.21 -14.16 -11.51
C LYS A 80 18.23 -13.80 -13.00
N ARG A 81 17.14 -14.09 -13.73
CA ARG A 81 17.00 -13.85 -15.18
C ARG A 81 15.55 -13.42 -15.49
N PRO A 82 15.35 -12.59 -16.52
CA PRO A 82 14.01 -12.30 -17.02
C PRO A 82 13.30 -13.59 -17.44
N ILE A 83 11.99 -13.62 -17.22
CA ILE A 83 11.11 -14.73 -17.63
C ILE A 83 10.11 -14.22 -18.67
N PRO A 84 9.83 -15.01 -19.73
CA PRO A 84 8.94 -14.57 -20.81
C PRO A 84 7.46 -14.52 -20.37
N ASP A 85 7.04 -15.34 -19.41
CA ASP A 85 5.67 -15.46 -18.93
C ASP A 85 5.66 -15.33 -17.39
N TYR A 86 5.48 -14.10 -16.91
CA TYR A 86 5.46 -13.80 -15.49
C TYR A 86 4.15 -14.25 -14.81
N VAL A 87 3.02 -14.34 -15.55
CA VAL A 87 1.76 -14.83 -15.00
C VAL A 87 1.90 -16.31 -14.64
N LYS A 88 2.39 -17.11 -15.59
CA LYS A 88 2.65 -18.54 -15.34
C LYS A 88 3.69 -18.76 -14.24
N ALA A 89 4.74 -17.95 -14.21
CA ALA A 89 5.74 -18.05 -13.16
C ALA A 89 5.17 -17.69 -11.78
N SER A 90 4.29 -16.70 -11.70
CA SER A 90 3.59 -16.35 -10.46
C SER A 90 2.72 -17.50 -9.95
N VAL A 91 1.98 -18.16 -10.86
CA VAL A 91 1.18 -19.36 -10.53
C VAL A 91 2.08 -20.47 -9.97
N ILE A 92 3.18 -20.79 -10.64
CA ILE A 92 4.11 -21.83 -10.20
C ILE A 92 4.69 -21.47 -8.82
N THR A 93 5.08 -20.22 -8.63
CA THR A 93 5.63 -19.73 -7.36
C THR A 93 4.60 -19.85 -6.24
N ALA A 94 3.35 -19.43 -6.46
CA ALA A 94 2.27 -19.53 -5.48
C ALA A 94 1.99 -20.99 -5.07
N ILE A 95 1.95 -21.90 -6.04
CA ILE A 95 1.77 -23.33 -5.79
C ILE A 95 2.96 -23.90 -5.01
N ASN A 96 4.18 -23.49 -5.31
CA ASN A 96 5.36 -23.92 -4.56
C ASN A 96 5.33 -23.42 -3.13
N ILE A 97 5.03 -22.14 -2.90
CA ILE A 97 4.88 -21.57 -1.56
C ILE A 97 3.84 -22.38 -0.76
N HIS A 98 2.66 -22.59 -1.34
CA HIS A 98 1.59 -23.36 -0.69
C HIS A 98 2.01 -24.79 -0.30
N ARG A 99 2.94 -25.40 -1.03
CA ARG A 99 3.43 -26.76 -0.77
C ARG A 99 4.58 -26.81 0.24
N THR A 100 5.38 -25.77 0.32
CA THR A 100 6.65 -25.78 1.10
C THR A 100 6.55 -25.00 2.39
N GLU A 101 5.74 -23.95 2.43
CA GLU A 101 5.61 -23.12 3.61
C GLU A 101 4.59 -23.68 4.62
N PRO A 102 4.75 -23.41 5.91
CA PRO A 102 3.78 -23.80 6.93
C PRO A 102 2.39 -23.19 6.64
N PRO A 103 1.30 -23.90 7.00
CA PRO A 103 -0.05 -23.37 6.83
C PRO A 103 -0.29 -22.15 7.72
N GLY A 104 -1.15 -21.23 7.27
CA GLY A 104 -1.60 -20.06 8.04
C GLY A 104 -1.12 -18.71 7.51
N GLY A 105 -0.44 -18.67 6.35
CA GLY A 105 -0.10 -17.44 5.64
C GLY A 105 -0.98 -17.24 4.40
N ASP A 106 -1.02 -15.98 3.91
CA ASP A 106 -1.71 -15.61 2.69
C ASP A 106 -0.70 -15.29 1.57
N ILE A 107 -1.14 -15.45 0.31
CA ILE A 107 -0.33 -15.15 -0.87
C ILE A 107 -1.01 -14.03 -1.66
N LEU A 108 -0.33 -12.90 -1.84
CA LEU A 108 -0.79 -11.78 -2.63
C LEU A 108 0.05 -11.67 -3.92
N ILE A 109 -0.64 -11.70 -5.08
CA ILE A 109 -0.02 -11.62 -6.41
C ILE A 109 -0.46 -10.33 -7.07
N PHE A 110 0.50 -9.45 -7.39
CA PHE A 110 0.24 -8.23 -8.15
C PHE A 110 0.46 -8.46 -9.64
N LEU A 111 -0.54 -8.12 -10.45
CA LEU A 111 -0.52 -8.22 -11.91
C LEU A 111 -0.92 -6.89 -12.53
N THR A 112 -0.68 -6.71 -13.83
CA THR A 112 -0.81 -5.39 -14.48
C THR A 112 -2.24 -5.04 -14.90
N GLY A 113 -3.15 -6.02 -14.99
CA GLY A 113 -4.50 -5.77 -15.45
C GLY A 113 -5.50 -6.87 -15.13
N GLN A 114 -6.77 -6.56 -15.34
CA GLN A 114 -7.89 -7.46 -15.05
C GLN A 114 -7.77 -8.81 -15.75
N ASP A 115 -7.43 -8.80 -17.05
CA ASP A 115 -7.35 -10.04 -17.84
C ASP A 115 -6.29 -10.99 -17.29
N GLU A 116 -5.16 -10.45 -16.86
CA GLU A 116 -4.09 -11.25 -16.23
C GLU A 116 -4.52 -11.79 -14.86
N VAL A 117 -5.25 -11.00 -14.07
CA VAL A 117 -5.77 -11.44 -12.77
C VAL A 117 -6.73 -12.61 -12.97
N VAL A 118 -7.67 -12.50 -13.90
CA VAL A 118 -8.63 -13.58 -14.21
C VAL A 118 -7.90 -14.82 -14.70
N ASN A 119 -7.00 -14.67 -15.68
CA ASN A 119 -6.20 -15.77 -16.21
C ASN A 119 -5.36 -16.46 -15.10
N CYS A 120 -4.70 -15.68 -14.25
CA CYS A 120 -3.95 -16.22 -13.11
C CYS A 120 -4.83 -17.03 -12.17
N CYS A 121 -6.02 -16.52 -11.84
CA CYS A 121 -6.99 -17.23 -11.00
C CYS A 121 -7.42 -18.57 -11.62
N ASP A 122 -7.68 -18.58 -12.92
CA ASP A 122 -8.11 -19.80 -13.60
C ASP A 122 -6.97 -20.83 -13.66
N MET A 123 -5.75 -20.40 -13.95
CA MET A 123 -4.58 -21.27 -13.89
C MET A 123 -4.34 -21.82 -12.48
N LEU A 124 -4.47 -20.99 -11.43
CA LEU A 124 -4.35 -21.44 -10.05
C LEU A 124 -5.42 -22.46 -9.67
N LYS A 125 -6.68 -22.25 -10.10
CA LYS A 125 -7.77 -23.22 -9.89
C LYS A 125 -7.46 -24.57 -10.54
N GLU A 126 -6.92 -24.57 -11.76
CA GLU A 126 -6.55 -25.81 -12.46
C GLU A 126 -5.37 -26.53 -11.76
N GLU A 127 -4.33 -25.79 -11.37
CA GLU A 127 -3.19 -26.38 -10.67
C GLU A 127 -3.57 -26.87 -9.26
N SER A 128 -4.44 -26.15 -8.55
CA SER A 128 -4.89 -26.54 -7.21
C SER A 128 -5.65 -27.89 -7.21
N LYS A 129 -6.37 -28.22 -8.29
CA LYS A 129 -7.02 -29.55 -8.42
C LYS A 129 -6.04 -30.72 -8.39
N LYS A 130 -4.79 -30.49 -8.76
CA LYS A 130 -3.74 -31.50 -8.79
C LYS A 130 -3.08 -31.71 -7.44
N LEU A 131 -3.32 -30.82 -6.47
CA LEU A 131 -2.73 -30.87 -5.13
C LEU A 131 -3.50 -31.87 -4.25
N LYS A 132 -2.98 -33.09 -4.14
CA LYS A 132 -3.52 -34.10 -3.24
C LYS A 132 -2.81 -34.03 -1.89
N GLY A 133 -3.58 -33.97 -0.81
CA GLY A 133 -3.02 -33.99 0.56
C GLY A 133 -2.57 -32.61 1.10
N TYR A 134 -2.92 -31.53 0.40
CA TYR A 134 -2.72 -30.16 0.86
C TYR A 134 -4.06 -29.47 1.14
N ASP A 135 -4.03 -28.44 1.96
CA ASP A 135 -5.20 -27.63 2.23
C ASP A 135 -5.73 -26.95 0.96
N ARG A 136 -7.03 -26.71 0.94
CA ARG A 136 -7.67 -26.09 -0.22
C ARG A 136 -7.27 -24.62 -0.34
N LEU A 137 -6.73 -24.23 -1.50
CA LEU A 137 -6.50 -22.83 -1.84
C LEU A 137 -7.83 -22.10 -2.07
N TRP A 138 -7.98 -20.97 -1.39
CA TRP A 138 -9.06 -20.01 -1.66
C TRP A 138 -8.54 -18.93 -2.60
N ILE A 139 -8.91 -18.99 -3.86
CA ILE A 139 -8.41 -18.13 -4.93
C ILE A 139 -9.43 -17.04 -5.20
N VAL A 140 -9.05 -15.78 -4.91
CA VAL A 140 -9.93 -14.62 -5.00
C VAL A 140 -9.30 -13.57 -5.90
N PRO A 141 -9.96 -13.13 -7.00
CA PRO A 141 -9.50 -12.01 -7.81
C PRO A 141 -9.81 -10.68 -7.10
N ILE A 142 -8.95 -9.67 -7.30
CA ILE A 142 -9.25 -8.29 -6.94
C ILE A 142 -8.75 -7.34 -8.04
N TYR A 143 -9.63 -6.48 -8.55
CA TYR A 143 -9.32 -5.45 -9.55
C TYR A 143 -10.39 -4.35 -9.51
N GLY A 144 -10.04 -3.14 -9.99
CA GLY A 144 -10.88 -1.94 -9.82
C GLY A 144 -12.29 -2.00 -10.44
N ALA A 145 -12.52 -2.83 -11.48
CA ALA A 145 -13.83 -2.99 -12.10
C ALA A 145 -14.72 -4.05 -11.41
N LEU A 146 -14.22 -4.71 -10.36
CA LEU A 146 -15.02 -5.67 -9.60
C LEU A 146 -16.19 -4.95 -8.90
N PRO A 147 -17.42 -5.52 -8.93
CA PRO A 147 -18.53 -4.99 -8.16
C PRO A 147 -18.19 -4.91 -6.66
N PHE A 148 -18.63 -3.85 -5.99
CA PHE A 148 -18.33 -3.60 -4.57
C PHE A 148 -18.68 -4.79 -3.64
N LYS A 149 -19.67 -5.60 -4.01
CA LYS A 149 -20.06 -6.80 -3.24
C LYS A 149 -19.09 -7.97 -3.39
N GLU A 150 -18.25 -7.94 -4.41
CA GLU A 150 -17.25 -8.97 -4.69
C GLU A 150 -15.83 -8.57 -4.27
N GLN A 151 -15.61 -7.28 -4.00
CA GLN A 151 -14.41 -6.75 -3.37
C GLN A 151 -14.43 -6.99 -1.85
#